data_368a31db2cf2b07927de9fb6c6486ee1
#
_entry.id   368a31db2cf2b07927de9fb6c6486ee1
#
_cell.length_a   1.000
_cell.length_b   1.000
_cell.length_c   1.000
_cell.angle_alpha   90.00
_cell.angle_beta   90.00
_cell.angle_gamma   90.00
#
_symmetry.space_group_name_H-M   'P 1'
#
loop_
_entity.id
_entity.type
_entity.pdbx_description
1 polymer ?
#
loop_
_entity_poly.entity_id
_entity_poly.type
_entity_poly.pdbx_seq_one_letter_code
_entity_poly.pdbx_strand_id
1 'polypeptide(L)'
;FFFLRCNQQHHVLGVENSDNSSLNHVAFHVEDLDAMMRRIGVMSNAGYEPLWGPGRHGPGDNCFCYFEGPDSFVLEFTSELIEVPDGEEWTPKEWIPGPENANVWGTGGRTEKAASLSVPIA
;
A
#
# COMPACT_ATOMS: atom_id res chain seq x y z
N PHE A 1 9.76 10.20 0.13
CA PHE A 1 8.40 9.76 -0.20
C PHE A 1 7.44 10.95 -0.06
N PHE A 2 6.62 11.20 -1.09
CA PHE A 2 5.62 12.25 -1.09
C PHE A 2 4.26 11.63 -1.39
N PHE A 3 3.25 11.98 -0.59
CA PHE A 3 1.88 11.56 -0.78
C PHE A 3 1.06 12.71 -1.33
N LEU A 4 0.44 12.51 -2.49
CA LEU A 4 -0.35 13.51 -3.21
C LEU A 4 -1.81 13.08 -3.26
N ARG A 5 -2.73 14.04 -3.15
CA ARG A 5 -4.16 13.80 -3.22
C ARG A 5 -4.88 14.80 -4.12
N CYS A 6 -6.00 14.37 -4.68
CA CYS A 6 -6.93 15.21 -5.45
C CYS A 6 -8.39 15.04 -4.97
N ASN A 7 -8.58 14.31 -3.88
CA ASN A 7 -9.86 14.06 -3.22
C ASN A 7 -9.66 14.03 -1.70
N GLN A 8 -10.65 13.53 -0.95
CA GLN A 8 -10.60 13.48 0.52
C GLN A 8 -9.67 12.37 1.07
N GLN A 9 -9.24 11.42 0.27
CA GLN A 9 -8.30 10.39 0.71
C GLN A 9 -6.93 11.00 1.06
N HIS A 10 -6.26 10.45 2.06
CA HIS A 10 -4.90 10.87 2.45
C HIS A 10 -3.97 10.95 1.23
N HIS A 11 -4.03 9.98 0.35
CA HIS A 11 -3.31 10.01 -0.91
C HIS A 11 -4.00 9.18 -1.99
N VAL A 12 -3.77 9.56 -3.23
CA VAL A 12 -4.10 8.79 -4.43
C VAL A 12 -2.85 8.45 -5.22
N LEU A 13 -1.75 9.16 -4.95
CA LEU A 13 -0.46 8.95 -5.59
C LEU A 13 0.66 9.06 -4.54
N GLY A 14 1.50 8.03 -4.47
CA GLY A 14 2.76 8.04 -3.74
C GLY A 14 3.93 8.20 -4.71
N VAL A 15 4.82 9.14 -4.45
CA VAL A 15 6.03 9.36 -5.27
C VAL A 15 7.26 9.19 -4.38
N GLU A 16 8.17 8.35 -4.82
CA GLU A 16 9.44 8.12 -4.15
C GLU A 16 10.60 8.58 -5.03
N ASN A 17 11.59 9.21 -4.44
CA ASN A 17 12.83 9.51 -5.14
C ASN A 17 13.65 8.23 -5.30
N SER A 18 14.00 7.88 -6.52
CA SER A 18 14.71 6.65 -6.88
C SER A 18 15.61 6.88 -8.08
N ASP A 19 16.65 6.08 -8.21
CA ASP A 19 17.55 6.09 -9.38
C ASP A 19 16.89 5.50 -10.63
N ASN A 20 15.75 4.81 -10.47
CA ASN A 20 15.01 4.17 -11.56
C ASN A 20 13.60 4.75 -11.67
N SER A 21 13.19 5.10 -12.89
CA SER A 21 11.79 5.41 -13.18
C SER A 21 11.00 4.11 -13.28
N SER A 22 10.13 3.85 -12.34
CA SER A 22 9.33 2.62 -12.29
C SER A 22 7.99 2.84 -11.62
N LEU A 23 7.01 2.01 -11.98
CA LEU A 23 5.77 1.88 -11.24
C LEU A 23 5.94 0.78 -10.18
N ASN A 24 5.78 1.14 -8.91
CA ASN A 24 5.95 0.22 -7.81
C ASN A 24 4.73 -0.71 -7.67
N HIS A 25 3.55 -0.15 -7.51
CA HIS A 25 2.30 -0.91 -7.39
C HIS A 25 1.07 -0.07 -7.76
N VAL A 26 -0.07 -0.77 -7.87
CA VAL A 26 -1.39 -0.16 -7.90
C VAL A 26 -2.22 -0.72 -6.75
N ALA A 27 -2.87 0.16 -5.98
CA ALA A 27 -3.72 -0.20 -4.87
C ALA A 27 -5.20 -0.18 -5.26
N PHE A 28 -5.93 -1.22 -4.85
CA PHE A 28 -7.37 -1.33 -4.96
C PHE A 28 -7.99 -1.11 -3.58
N HIS A 29 -8.66 0.02 -3.40
CA HIS A 29 -9.36 0.34 -2.18
C HIS A 29 -10.64 -0.48 -2.06
N VAL A 30 -10.82 -1.18 -0.93
CA VAL A 30 -12.00 -1.95 -0.59
C VAL A 30 -12.68 -1.35 0.64
N GLU A 31 -13.93 -1.76 0.91
CA GLU A 31 -14.82 -1.08 1.84
C GLU A 31 -14.27 -1.00 3.28
N ASP A 32 -13.69 -2.10 3.75
CA ASP A 32 -13.21 -2.23 5.14
C ASP A 32 -12.16 -3.35 5.28
N LEU A 33 -11.64 -3.51 6.49
CA LEU A 33 -10.66 -4.56 6.80
C LEU A 33 -11.25 -5.96 6.54
N ASP A 34 -12.52 -6.21 6.84
CA ASP A 34 -13.13 -7.51 6.63
C ASP A 34 -13.25 -7.85 5.13
N ALA A 35 -13.62 -6.87 4.30
CA ALA A 35 -13.60 -7.00 2.85
C ALA A 35 -12.19 -7.29 2.32
N MET A 36 -11.17 -6.61 2.85
CA MET A 36 -9.77 -6.87 2.49
C MET A 36 -9.36 -8.29 2.86
N MET A 37 -9.67 -8.75 4.07
CA MET A 37 -9.34 -10.12 4.51
C MET A 37 -10.04 -11.18 3.66
N ARG A 38 -11.28 -10.94 3.24
CA ARG A 38 -11.96 -11.83 2.28
C ARG A 38 -11.25 -11.88 0.93
N ARG A 39 -10.74 -10.74 0.42
CA ARG A 39 -9.95 -10.73 -0.84
C ARG A 39 -8.66 -11.52 -0.68
N ILE A 40 -7.97 -11.37 0.44
CA ILE A 40 -6.77 -12.17 0.75
C ILE A 40 -7.11 -13.67 0.74
N GLY A 41 -8.22 -14.06 1.37
CA GLY A 41 -8.68 -15.45 1.34
C GLY A 41 -8.96 -15.97 -0.07
N VAL A 42 -9.56 -15.15 -0.94
CA VAL A 42 -9.78 -15.51 -2.36
C VAL A 42 -8.45 -15.72 -3.08
N MET A 43 -7.48 -14.81 -2.89
CA MET A 43 -6.15 -14.92 -3.49
C MET A 43 -5.41 -16.17 -3.01
N SER A 44 -5.40 -16.42 -1.69
CA SER A 44 -4.75 -17.61 -1.12
C SER A 44 -5.38 -18.91 -1.62
N ASN A 45 -6.71 -18.99 -1.71
CA ASN A 45 -7.41 -20.14 -2.27
C ASN A 45 -7.11 -20.38 -3.75
N ALA A 46 -6.76 -19.31 -4.49
CA ALA A 46 -6.30 -19.39 -5.87
C ALA A 46 -4.79 -19.67 -6.01
N GLY A 47 -4.07 -19.86 -4.89
CA GLY A 47 -2.65 -20.20 -4.88
C GLY A 47 -1.69 -19.00 -4.91
N TYR A 48 -2.20 -17.78 -4.67
CA TYR A 48 -1.36 -16.59 -4.57
C TYR A 48 -0.98 -16.32 -3.13
N GLU A 49 0.32 -16.27 -2.85
CA GLU A 49 0.84 -15.92 -1.54
C GLU A 49 1.09 -14.41 -1.42
N PRO A 50 0.80 -13.81 -0.26
CA PRO A 50 1.13 -12.40 -0.03
C PRO A 50 2.63 -12.14 -0.19
N LEU A 51 2.96 -11.09 -0.91
CA LEU A 51 4.32 -10.54 -0.98
C LEU A 51 4.68 -9.77 0.29
N TRP A 52 3.67 -9.12 0.89
CA TRP A 52 3.80 -8.35 2.11
C TRP A 52 2.42 -8.08 2.72
N GLY A 53 2.31 -8.21 4.02
CA GLY A 53 1.05 -8.07 4.74
C GLY A 53 0.33 -9.41 5.00
N PRO A 54 -0.90 -9.39 5.57
CA PRO A 54 -1.65 -8.18 5.88
C PRO A 54 -0.96 -7.35 6.99
N GLY A 55 -1.08 -6.03 6.87
CA GLY A 55 -0.49 -5.09 7.80
C GLY A 55 -1.22 -3.76 7.82
N ARG A 56 -0.67 -2.79 8.56
CA ARG A 56 -1.15 -1.40 8.60
C ARG A 56 0.01 -0.44 8.41
N HIS A 57 -0.10 0.48 7.46
CA HIS A 57 0.87 1.54 7.26
C HIS A 57 0.76 2.62 8.35
N GLY A 58 1.88 3.20 8.75
CA GLY A 58 1.88 4.39 9.59
C GLY A 58 1.37 5.62 8.82
N PRO A 59 2.01 5.98 7.67
CA PRO A 59 1.48 7.00 6.78
C PRO A 59 0.14 6.56 6.19
N GLY A 60 -0.88 7.39 6.32
CA GLY A 60 -2.23 7.10 5.80
C GLY A 60 -3.07 6.15 6.66
N ASP A 61 -2.48 5.47 7.65
CA ASP A 61 -3.14 4.55 8.59
C ASP A 61 -3.96 3.43 7.91
N ASN A 62 -3.71 3.17 6.64
CA ASN A 62 -4.45 2.16 5.86
C ASN A 62 -3.96 0.73 6.12
N CYS A 63 -4.90 -0.20 6.14
CA CYS A 63 -4.59 -1.62 6.06
C CYS A 63 -4.14 -1.97 4.65
N PHE A 64 -3.23 -2.93 4.52
CA PHE A 64 -2.67 -3.33 3.23
C PHE A 64 -2.37 -4.82 3.13
N CYS A 65 -2.39 -5.33 1.91
CA CYS A 65 -1.79 -6.61 1.55
C CYS A 65 -1.39 -6.60 0.09
N TYR A 66 -0.13 -6.94 -0.19
CA TYR A 66 0.45 -6.93 -1.52
C TYR A 66 0.53 -8.32 -2.12
N PHE A 67 0.27 -8.41 -3.42
CA PHE A 67 0.36 -9.63 -4.21
C PHE A 67 1.11 -9.37 -5.51
N GLU A 68 1.70 -10.40 -6.07
CA GLU A 68 2.20 -10.37 -7.44
C GLU A 68 1.02 -10.52 -8.41
N GLY A 69 0.87 -9.56 -9.29
CA GLY A 69 -0.04 -9.59 -10.41
C GLY A 69 0.61 -10.08 -11.71
N PRO A 70 -0.09 -9.97 -12.84
CA PRO A 70 0.46 -10.29 -14.14
C PRO A 70 1.74 -9.49 -14.44
N ASP A 71 2.66 -10.10 -15.21
CA ASP A 71 3.89 -9.46 -15.67
C ASP A 71 4.77 -8.87 -14.56
N SER A 72 4.77 -9.51 -13.37
CA SER A 72 5.50 -9.06 -12.18
C SER A 72 5.05 -7.71 -11.64
N PHE A 73 3.86 -7.27 -12.01
CA PHE A 73 3.23 -6.08 -11.48
C PHE A 73 2.78 -6.30 -10.03
N VAL A 74 3.01 -5.34 -9.17
CA VAL A 74 2.56 -5.46 -7.77
C VAL A 74 1.18 -4.86 -7.60
N LEU A 75 0.27 -5.62 -7.01
CA LEU A 75 -1.09 -5.21 -6.66
C LEU A 75 -1.22 -5.13 -5.15
N GLU A 76 -1.90 -4.11 -4.67
CA GLU A 76 -2.27 -3.93 -3.27
C GLU A 76 -3.78 -3.99 -3.09
N PHE A 77 -4.26 -4.73 -2.10
CA PHE A 77 -5.57 -4.45 -1.51
C PHE A 77 -5.38 -3.55 -0.31
N THR A 78 -6.15 -2.48 -0.24
CA THR A 78 -6.07 -1.50 0.85
C THR A 78 -7.45 -1.10 1.35
N SER A 79 -7.54 -0.74 2.64
CA SER A 79 -8.77 -0.26 3.27
C SER A 79 -8.44 0.72 4.39
N GLU A 80 -9.45 1.42 4.89
CA GLU A 80 -9.36 2.31 6.06
C GLU A 80 -8.32 3.44 5.91
N LEU A 81 -8.07 3.89 4.67
CA LEU A 81 -7.21 5.05 4.43
C LEU A 81 -7.81 6.30 5.09
N ILE A 82 -7.00 7.09 5.80
CA ILE A 82 -7.42 8.35 6.39
C ILE A 82 -8.12 9.22 5.35
N GLU A 83 -9.27 9.76 5.73
CA GLU A 83 -9.96 10.78 4.96
C GLU A 83 -9.75 12.15 5.60
N VAL A 84 -9.51 13.14 4.75
CA VAL A 84 -9.38 14.55 5.12
C VAL A 84 -10.54 15.29 4.45
N PRO A 85 -11.62 15.58 5.18
CA PRO A 85 -12.80 16.23 4.62
C PRO A 85 -12.47 17.62 4.02
N ASP A 86 -13.21 17.99 2.98
CA ASP A 86 -13.06 19.29 2.35
C ASP A 86 -13.32 20.43 3.34
N GLY A 87 -12.42 21.40 3.37
CA GLY A 87 -12.50 22.57 4.28
C GLY A 87 -11.92 22.33 5.66
N GLU A 88 -11.45 21.13 5.99
CA GLU A 88 -10.70 20.89 7.20
C GLU A 88 -9.21 21.23 7.02
N GLU A 89 -8.61 21.82 8.07
CA GLU A 89 -7.16 22.02 8.09
C GLU A 89 -6.47 20.67 8.27
N TRP A 90 -5.58 20.35 7.35
CA TRP A 90 -4.72 19.18 7.43
C TRP A 90 -3.26 19.60 7.56
N THR A 91 -2.64 19.22 8.67
CA THR A 91 -1.19 19.36 8.84
C THR A 91 -0.51 18.03 8.49
N PRO A 92 0.24 17.94 7.38
CA PRO A 92 0.97 16.74 7.04
C PRO A 92 1.94 16.35 8.15
N LYS A 93 1.96 15.08 8.50
CA LYS A 93 2.93 14.53 9.44
C LYS A 93 4.16 14.02 8.65
N GLU A 94 5.34 14.39 9.11
CA GLU A 94 6.58 13.78 8.64
C GLU A 94 6.78 12.44 9.32
N TRP A 95 7.11 11.43 8.53
CA TRP A 95 7.38 10.09 9.00
C TRP A 95 8.85 9.74 8.76
N ILE A 96 9.49 9.19 9.77
CA ILE A 96 10.83 8.63 9.63
C ILE A 96 10.70 7.29 8.89
N PRO A 97 11.38 7.09 7.76
CA PRO A 97 11.39 5.81 7.07
C PRO A 97 11.93 4.71 7.99
N GLY A 98 11.21 3.60 8.06
CA GLY A 98 11.60 2.46 8.88
C GLY A 98 10.53 1.38 8.88
N PRO A 99 10.91 0.11 9.17
CA PRO A 99 9.96 -1.01 9.16
C PRO A 99 8.81 -0.82 10.15
N GLU A 100 9.07 -0.16 11.28
CA GLU A 100 8.07 0.12 12.30
C GLU A 100 6.98 1.10 11.86
N ASN A 101 7.30 1.99 10.91
CA ASN A 101 6.35 2.92 10.31
C ASN A 101 5.76 2.36 9.00
N ALA A 102 6.49 1.48 8.34
CA ALA A 102 6.01 0.81 7.13
C ALA A 102 4.92 -0.21 7.45
N ASN A 103 5.00 -0.88 8.61
CA ASN A 103 3.97 -1.80 9.09
C ASN A 103 3.87 -1.75 10.63
N VAL A 104 2.99 -0.92 11.13
CA VAL A 104 2.83 -0.69 12.58
C VAL A 104 2.27 -1.90 13.34
N TRP A 105 1.68 -2.86 12.65
CA TRP A 105 1.25 -4.11 13.26
C TRP A 105 2.39 -5.13 13.40
N GLY A 106 3.44 -5.00 12.61
CA GLY A 106 4.56 -5.95 12.58
C GLY A 106 4.19 -7.33 12.05
N THR A 107 3.03 -7.47 11.40
CA THR A 107 2.52 -8.70 10.80
C THR A 107 2.98 -8.86 9.35
N GLY A 108 2.96 -10.08 8.80
CA GLY A 108 3.16 -10.33 7.39
C GLY A 108 4.39 -9.64 6.81
N GLY A 109 5.58 -10.09 7.18
CA GLY A 109 6.84 -9.48 6.76
C GLY A 109 6.96 -9.32 5.25
N ARG A 110 7.66 -8.27 4.81
CA ARG A 110 7.96 -8.04 3.39
C ARG A 110 8.91 -9.12 2.89
N THR A 111 8.53 -9.82 1.82
CA THR A 111 9.38 -10.83 1.21
C THR A 111 10.51 -10.19 0.41
N GLU A 112 11.62 -10.92 0.19
CA GLU A 112 12.71 -10.47 -0.70
C GLU A 112 12.18 -10.21 -2.12
N LYS A 113 11.26 -11.03 -2.59
CA LYS A 113 10.60 -10.86 -3.88
C LYS A 113 9.86 -9.52 -3.97
N ALA A 114 9.12 -9.13 -2.93
CA ALA A 114 8.42 -7.85 -2.88
C ALA A 114 9.36 -6.65 -3.01
N ALA A 115 10.58 -6.77 -2.49
CA ALA A 115 11.58 -5.71 -2.57
C ALA A 115 12.19 -5.54 -3.98
N SER A 116 12.10 -6.58 -4.81
CA SER A 116 12.70 -6.59 -6.16
C SER A 116 11.73 -6.26 -7.28
N LEU A 117 10.41 -6.29 -7.02
CA LEU A 117 9.40 -6.08 -8.05
C LEU A 117 9.16 -4.58 -8.28
N SER A 118 9.30 -4.17 -9.53
CA SER A 118 8.85 -2.88 -10.05
C SER A 118 8.83 -2.96 -11.58
N VAL A 119 7.90 -2.25 -12.21
CA VAL A 119 7.80 -2.21 -13.66
C VAL A 119 8.46 -0.93 -14.16
N PRO A 120 9.55 -0.99 -14.95
CA PRO A 120 10.16 0.21 -15.52
C PRO A 120 9.17 1.02 -16.34
N ILE A 121 9.20 2.33 -16.18
CA ILE A 121 8.45 3.27 -17.01
C ILE A 121 9.44 3.79 -18.06
N ALA A 122 9.14 3.53 -19.31
CA ALA A 122 9.95 4.00 -20.44
C ALA A 122 9.84 5.51 -20.63
#